data_e90abecd893de6cfb6bbb20854b3433f
#
_entry.id   e90abecd893de6cfb6bbb20854b3433f
#
_cell.length_a   1.000
_cell.length_b   1.000
_cell.length_c   1.000
_cell.angle_alpha   90.00
_cell.angle_beta   90.00
_cell.angle_gamma   90.00
#
_symmetry.space_group_name_H-M   'P 1'
#
loop_
_entity.id
_entity.type
_entity.pdbx_description
1 polymer ?
#
loop_
_entity_poly.entity_id
_entity_poly.type
_entity_poly.pdbx_seq_one_letter_code
_entity_poly.pdbx_strand_id
1 'polypeptide(L)'
;DINGILNKFLKWCRRNKKTTYRPDDVHIPASARLKGKTVLQPDDLCTLFSTDTALYKGKRQKDEYIHAYRFQVLTGLRPGELRGLRVKDIQGGVVYVQRSVNVYGETTQGKNENAVRSFVLSDLARCELALQLQEYPSESGYVFPLPSPTAYRERWQKYCASNGMTKTTPYELRHTFVSVVKTLPVGEVKPLVGHSQSMDTFGIYGHALQGEDTETAEKINRLFRKLLTDQPKDKSAQAPNKTE
;
A
#
# COMPACT_ATOMS: atom_id res chain seq x y z
N ASP A 1 8.21 11.46 -15.55
CA ASP A 1 9.64 11.85 -15.60
C ASP A 1 9.94 12.41 -16.97
N ILE A 2 10.13 13.76 -17.05
CA ILE A 2 10.35 14.51 -18.30
C ILE A 2 11.58 13.98 -19.03
N ASN A 3 12.66 13.67 -18.33
CA ASN A 3 13.87 13.09 -18.92
C ASN A 3 13.63 11.76 -19.61
N GLY A 4 12.81 10.89 -19.02
CA GLY A 4 12.47 9.61 -19.63
C GLY A 4 11.69 9.77 -20.94
N ILE A 5 10.78 10.75 -21.00
CA ILE A 5 10.01 11.07 -22.20
C ILE A 5 10.93 11.67 -23.26
N LEU A 6 11.76 12.64 -22.90
CA LEU A 6 12.69 13.30 -23.80
C LEU A 6 13.69 12.30 -24.41
N ASN A 7 14.27 11.44 -23.59
CA ASN A 7 15.19 10.40 -24.06
C ASN A 7 14.55 9.41 -25.02
N LYS A 8 13.29 8.99 -24.75
CA LYS A 8 12.53 8.13 -25.68
C LYS A 8 12.26 8.85 -27.00
N PHE A 9 11.85 10.12 -26.95
CA PHE A 9 11.60 10.94 -28.13
C PHE A 9 12.87 11.12 -28.96
N LEU A 10 13.99 11.51 -28.36
CA LEU A 10 15.27 11.67 -29.05
C LEU A 10 15.78 10.34 -29.62
N LYS A 11 15.57 9.23 -28.92
CA LYS A 11 15.89 7.89 -29.45
C LYS A 11 15.05 7.56 -30.68
N TRP A 12 13.76 7.89 -30.69
CA TRP A 12 12.88 7.75 -31.84
C TRP A 12 13.34 8.64 -32.99
N CYS A 13 13.65 9.93 -32.76
CA CYS A 13 14.17 10.85 -33.77
C CYS A 13 15.45 10.33 -34.43
N ARG A 14 16.38 9.78 -33.64
CA ARG A 14 17.62 9.20 -34.19
C ARG A 14 17.33 7.98 -35.06
N ARG A 15 16.45 7.07 -34.64
CA ARG A 15 16.05 5.88 -35.41
C ARG A 15 15.41 6.27 -36.72
N ASN A 16 14.67 7.37 -36.77
CA ASN A 16 14.02 7.88 -37.99
C ASN A 16 14.89 8.90 -38.74
N LYS A 17 16.19 8.98 -38.47
CA LYS A 17 17.14 9.88 -39.14
C LYS A 17 16.73 11.36 -39.09
N LYS A 18 15.96 11.81 -38.09
CA LYS A 18 15.54 13.21 -37.92
C LYS A 18 16.57 14.07 -37.19
N THR A 19 17.47 13.46 -36.42
CA THR A 19 18.56 14.13 -35.70
C THR A 19 19.71 13.17 -35.42
N THR A 20 20.90 13.69 -35.30
CA THR A 20 22.08 12.97 -34.80
C THR A 20 22.38 13.37 -33.33
N TYR A 21 21.64 14.33 -32.80
CA TYR A 21 21.84 14.85 -31.46
C TYR A 21 21.76 13.77 -30.39
N ARG A 22 22.80 13.68 -29.56
CA ARG A 22 22.86 12.87 -28.35
C ARG A 22 23.01 13.81 -27.17
N PRO A 23 22.00 13.92 -26.30
CA PRO A 23 22.20 14.70 -25.08
C PRO A 23 23.33 14.07 -24.26
N ASP A 24 24.16 14.90 -23.68
CA ASP A 24 25.08 14.46 -22.64
C ASP A 24 24.28 13.90 -21.46
N ASP A 25 24.89 13.01 -20.66
CA ASP A 25 24.24 12.46 -19.48
C ASP A 25 23.78 13.58 -18.57
N VAL A 26 22.47 13.72 -18.42
CA VAL A 26 21.90 14.75 -17.55
C VAL A 26 22.20 14.39 -16.11
N HIS A 27 23.17 15.06 -15.53
CA HIS A 27 23.50 14.91 -14.12
C HIS A 27 22.35 15.50 -13.27
N ILE A 28 21.66 14.63 -12.52
CA ILE A 28 20.62 15.06 -11.58
C ILE A 28 21.33 15.51 -10.29
N PRO A 29 21.28 16.80 -9.93
CA PRO A 29 21.88 17.28 -8.68
C PRO A 29 21.35 16.52 -7.47
N ALA A 30 22.18 16.33 -6.45
CA ALA A 30 21.76 15.63 -5.22
C ALA A 30 20.53 16.30 -4.56
N SER A 31 20.42 17.63 -4.67
CA SER A 31 19.28 18.42 -4.19
C SER A 31 17.97 18.14 -4.92
N ALA A 32 18.02 17.68 -6.18
CA ALA A 32 16.86 17.32 -6.99
C ALA A 32 16.47 15.84 -6.87
N ARG A 33 17.22 15.05 -6.08
CA ARG A 33 16.84 13.65 -5.83
C ARG A 33 15.57 13.61 -5.00
N LEU A 34 14.65 12.74 -5.40
CA LEU A 34 13.41 12.50 -4.64
C LEU A 34 13.77 12.11 -3.21
N LYS A 35 13.14 12.76 -2.23
CA LYS A 35 13.20 12.33 -0.82
C LYS A 35 12.79 10.86 -0.72
N GLY A 36 13.41 10.12 0.19
CA GLY A 36 13.05 8.74 0.48
C GLY A 36 11.54 8.61 0.76
N LYS A 37 10.99 7.44 0.50
CA LYS A 37 9.57 7.17 0.80
C LYS A 37 9.37 7.19 2.31
N THR A 38 8.33 7.88 2.75
CA THR A 38 7.90 7.90 4.14
C THR A 38 7.08 6.65 4.43
N VAL A 39 7.25 6.05 5.60
CA VAL A 39 6.48 4.90 6.08
C VAL A 39 5.88 5.23 7.44
N LEU A 40 4.76 4.61 7.77
CA LEU A 40 4.18 4.70 9.11
C LEU A 40 5.14 4.05 10.11
N GLN A 41 5.33 4.72 11.24
CA GLN A 41 6.10 4.22 12.36
C GLN A 41 5.22 3.33 13.27
N PRO A 42 5.79 2.57 14.22
CA PRO A 42 5.00 1.74 15.13
C PRO A 42 3.89 2.50 15.86
N ASP A 43 4.15 3.73 16.34
CA ASP A 43 3.14 4.58 17.00
C ASP A 43 1.98 4.94 16.05
N ASP A 44 2.29 5.23 14.77
CA ASP A 44 1.29 5.49 13.74
C ASP A 44 0.41 4.24 13.50
N LEU A 45 1.03 3.05 13.46
CA LEU A 45 0.29 1.80 13.29
C LEU A 45 -0.62 1.53 14.50
N CYS A 46 -0.13 1.72 15.72
CA CYS A 46 -0.97 1.61 16.91
C CYS A 46 -2.15 2.57 16.85
N THR A 47 -1.93 3.83 16.47
CA THR A 47 -3.00 4.82 16.29
C THR A 47 -3.98 4.39 15.20
N LEU A 48 -3.51 3.90 14.06
CA LEU A 48 -4.36 3.41 12.96
C LEU A 48 -5.27 2.26 13.40
N PHE A 49 -4.76 1.33 14.23
CA PHE A 49 -5.53 0.17 14.67
C PHE A 49 -6.37 0.39 15.92
N SER A 50 -6.16 1.49 16.67
CA SER A 50 -6.93 1.83 17.85
C SER A 50 -7.95 2.95 17.66
N THR A 51 -7.89 3.70 16.55
CA THR A 51 -8.72 4.89 16.32
C THR A 51 -9.48 4.80 15.01
N ASP A 52 -10.81 4.79 15.07
CA ASP A 52 -11.69 4.69 13.90
C ASP A 52 -12.14 6.06 13.40
N THR A 53 -11.83 7.15 14.10
CA THR A 53 -12.43 8.46 13.89
C THR A 53 -11.43 9.48 13.35
N ALA A 54 -11.93 10.47 12.62
CA ALA A 54 -11.19 11.65 12.18
C ALA A 54 -12.03 12.93 12.34
N LEU A 55 -11.40 14.10 12.24
CA LEU A 55 -12.07 15.39 12.30
C LEU A 55 -12.59 15.78 10.92
N TYR A 56 -13.90 15.89 10.76
CA TYR A 56 -14.56 16.39 9.55
C TYR A 56 -15.44 17.58 9.89
N LYS A 57 -15.18 18.74 9.28
CA LYS A 57 -15.89 19.99 9.53
C LYS A 57 -16.00 20.33 11.03
N GLY A 58 -14.89 20.14 11.78
CA GLY A 58 -14.80 20.41 13.20
C GLY A 58 -15.44 19.37 14.13
N LYS A 59 -16.06 18.31 13.59
CA LYS A 59 -16.65 17.23 14.37
C LYS A 59 -15.86 15.94 14.19
N ARG A 60 -15.61 15.21 15.29
CA ARG A 60 -15.00 13.89 15.22
C ARG A 60 -16.08 12.86 14.90
N GLN A 61 -15.86 12.09 13.84
CA GLN A 61 -16.77 11.06 13.36
C GLN A 61 -16.00 9.87 12.79
N LYS A 62 -16.63 8.71 12.71
CA LYS A 62 -16.03 7.50 12.16
C LYS A 62 -15.62 7.74 10.70
N ASP A 63 -14.43 7.28 10.35
CA ASP A 63 -13.95 7.31 8.96
C ASP A 63 -14.47 6.08 8.21
N GLU A 64 -15.24 6.27 7.18
CA GLU A 64 -15.83 5.21 6.37
C GLU A 64 -14.81 4.35 5.63
N TYR A 65 -13.55 4.82 5.51
CA TYR A 65 -12.47 4.08 4.84
C TYR A 65 -11.48 3.46 5.80
N ILE A 66 -11.78 3.42 7.11
CA ILE A 66 -10.84 2.93 8.11
C ILE A 66 -10.39 1.49 7.84
N HIS A 67 -11.32 0.62 7.47
CA HIS A 67 -11.02 -0.77 7.15
C HIS A 67 -10.21 -0.90 5.85
N ALA A 68 -10.40 0.01 4.88
CA ALA A 68 -9.62 0.07 3.66
C ALA A 68 -8.15 0.44 3.95
N TYR A 69 -7.90 1.41 4.83
CA TYR A 69 -6.54 1.79 5.23
C TYR A 69 -5.82 0.65 5.95
N ARG A 70 -6.49 0.03 6.94
CA ARG A 70 -5.96 -1.11 7.70
C ARG A 70 -5.71 -2.31 6.81
N PHE A 71 -6.65 -2.66 5.97
CA PHE A 71 -6.50 -3.77 5.02
C PHE A 71 -5.35 -3.51 4.04
N GLN A 72 -5.21 -2.29 3.55
CA GLN A 72 -4.14 -1.92 2.63
C GLN A 72 -2.75 -2.04 3.27
N VAL A 73 -2.59 -1.61 4.52
CA VAL A 73 -1.30 -1.73 5.23
C VAL A 73 -0.98 -3.16 5.63
N LEU A 74 -1.99 -4.01 5.84
CA LEU A 74 -1.83 -5.44 6.19
C LEU A 74 -1.55 -6.34 4.97
N THR A 75 -1.89 -5.90 3.77
CA THR A 75 -1.78 -6.70 2.53
C THR A 75 -0.79 -6.14 1.51
N GLY A 76 -0.39 -4.89 1.67
CA GLY A 76 0.50 -4.22 0.73
C GLY A 76 -0.10 -4.00 -0.66
N LEU A 77 -1.41 -4.08 -0.84
CA LEU A 77 -2.07 -3.81 -2.12
C LEU A 77 -1.80 -2.39 -2.61
N ARG A 78 -1.62 -2.24 -3.93
CA ARG A 78 -1.59 -0.89 -4.53
C ARG A 78 -2.98 -0.25 -4.41
N PRO A 79 -3.08 1.09 -4.30
CA PRO A 79 -4.40 1.75 -4.20
C PRO A 79 -5.37 1.39 -5.33
N GLY A 80 -4.86 1.20 -6.55
CA GLY A 80 -5.67 0.76 -7.69
C GLY A 80 -6.11 -0.70 -7.60
N GLU A 81 -5.30 -1.59 -7.03
CA GLU A 81 -5.64 -3.00 -6.77
C GLU A 81 -6.71 -3.09 -5.68
N LEU A 82 -6.54 -2.34 -4.59
CA LEU A 82 -7.53 -2.24 -3.52
C LEU A 82 -8.89 -1.76 -4.05
N ARG A 83 -8.89 -0.72 -4.89
CA ARG A 83 -10.08 -0.18 -5.55
C ARG A 83 -10.74 -1.20 -6.47
N GLY A 84 -9.95 -2.03 -7.16
CA GLY A 84 -10.42 -3.04 -8.10
C GLY A 84 -10.85 -4.36 -7.46
N LEU A 85 -10.65 -4.55 -6.14
CA LEU A 85 -10.91 -5.79 -5.44
C LEU A 85 -12.42 -6.03 -5.29
N ARG A 86 -12.89 -7.17 -5.75
CA ARG A 86 -14.30 -7.58 -5.65
C ARG A 86 -14.48 -8.69 -4.63
N VAL A 87 -15.67 -8.80 -4.07
CA VAL A 87 -16.01 -9.87 -3.09
C VAL A 87 -15.75 -11.26 -3.66
N LYS A 88 -16.07 -11.49 -4.92
CA LYS A 88 -15.82 -12.77 -5.62
C LYS A 88 -14.33 -13.12 -5.81
N ASP A 89 -13.44 -12.15 -5.65
CA ASP A 89 -11.99 -12.37 -5.75
C ASP A 89 -11.40 -12.88 -4.43
N ILE A 90 -12.25 -13.12 -3.42
CA ILE A 90 -11.83 -13.63 -2.10
C ILE A 90 -12.55 -14.96 -1.86
N GLN A 91 -11.78 -16.03 -1.79
CA GLN A 91 -12.30 -17.39 -1.63
C GLN A 91 -11.45 -18.14 -0.60
N GLY A 92 -12.09 -18.72 0.42
CA GLY A 92 -11.38 -19.51 1.44
C GLY A 92 -10.27 -18.77 2.18
N GLY A 93 -10.34 -17.43 2.28
CA GLY A 93 -9.29 -16.61 2.89
C GLY A 93 -8.11 -16.31 1.95
N VAL A 94 -8.20 -16.67 0.68
CA VAL A 94 -7.25 -16.33 -0.38
C VAL A 94 -7.79 -15.14 -1.18
N VAL A 95 -6.94 -14.15 -1.41
CA VAL A 95 -7.23 -13.00 -2.29
C VAL A 95 -6.61 -13.24 -3.65
N TYR A 96 -7.39 -13.07 -4.71
CA TYR A 96 -6.98 -13.12 -6.09
C TYR A 96 -6.93 -11.71 -6.68
N VAL A 97 -5.73 -11.12 -6.77
CA VAL A 97 -5.53 -9.81 -7.37
C VAL A 97 -5.50 -9.96 -8.88
N GLN A 98 -6.58 -9.58 -9.56
CA GLN A 98 -6.76 -9.80 -10.99
C GLN A 98 -6.82 -8.49 -11.79
N ARG A 99 -7.02 -7.36 -11.12
CA ARG A 99 -7.24 -6.07 -11.77
C ARG A 99 -6.76 -4.89 -10.93
N SER A 100 -6.61 -3.77 -11.60
CA SER A 100 -6.36 -2.47 -10.98
C SER A 100 -7.26 -1.43 -11.63
N VAL A 101 -7.80 -0.50 -10.85
CA VAL A 101 -8.56 0.64 -11.37
C VAL A 101 -7.65 1.87 -11.36
N ASN A 102 -7.47 2.49 -12.52
CA ASN A 102 -6.60 3.65 -12.69
C ASN A 102 -7.28 4.96 -12.23
N VAL A 103 -6.59 6.09 -12.42
CA VAL A 103 -7.09 7.43 -12.00
C VAL A 103 -8.31 7.89 -12.79
N TYR A 104 -8.55 7.32 -13.96
CA TYR A 104 -9.70 7.63 -14.83
C TYR A 104 -10.90 6.71 -14.57
N GLY A 105 -10.80 5.79 -13.61
CA GLY A 105 -11.84 4.82 -13.30
C GLY A 105 -11.84 3.58 -14.22
N GLU A 106 -10.86 3.47 -15.12
CA GLU A 106 -10.76 2.35 -16.04
C GLU A 106 -10.14 1.13 -15.36
N THR A 107 -10.74 -0.03 -15.59
CA THR A 107 -10.20 -1.31 -15.11
C THR A 107 -9.08 -1.78 -16.05
N THR A 108 -7.93 -2.07 -15.48
CA THR A 108 -6.78 -2.63 -16.19
C THR A 108 -6.37 -3.96 -15.57
N GLN A 109 -5.77 -4.85 -16.36
CA GLN A 109 -5.20 -6.12 -15.84
C GLN A 109 -3.87 -5.92 -15.10
N GLY A 110 -3.46 -4.66 -14.89
CA GLY A 110 -2.18 -4.29 -14.28
C GLY A 110 -1.09 -4.01 -15.32
N LYS A 111 0.01 -3.39 -14.86
CA LYS A 111 1.10 -2.94 -15.76
C LYS A 111 2.01 -4.08 -16.26
N ASN A 112 2.02 -5.24 -15.58
CA ASN A 112 2.93 -6.35 -15.85
C ASN A 112 2.17 -7.68 -15.63
N GLU A 113 2.65 -8.77 -16.24
CA GLU A 113 2.13 -10.13 -16.06
C GLU A 113 2.09 -10.56 -14.56
N ASN A 114 3.03 -10.09 -13.75
CA ASN A 114 3.08 -10.33 -12.30
C ASN A 114 2.07 -9.48 -11.48
N ALA A 115 1.22 -8.70 -12.13
CA ALA A 115 0.15 -7.98 -11.44
C ALA A 115 -0.98 -8.92 -11.02
N VAL A 116 -1.18 -10.02 -11.74
CA VAL A 116 -2.11 -11.10 -11.38
C VAL A 116 -1.40 -12.03 -10.41
N ARG A 117 -1.93 -12.13 -9.20
CA ARG A 117 -1.36 -12.96 -8.13
C ARG A 117 -2.42 -13.33 -7.11
N SER A 118 -2.13 -14.32 -6.30
CA SER A 118 -2.94 -14.68 -5.13
C SER A 118 -2.08 -14.75 -3.88
N PHE A 119 -2.69 -14.57 -2.73
CA PHE A 119 -2.05 -14.76 -1.42
C PHE A 119 -3.09 -15.02 -0.34
N VAL A 120 -2.66 -15.71 0.72
CA VAL A 120 -3.49 -16.00 1.90
C VAL A 120 -3.53 -14.77 2.81
N LEU A 121 -4.71 -14.41 3.29
CA LEU A 121 -4.88 -13.31 4.24
C LEU A 121 -4.38 -13.71 5.64
N SER A 122 -3.64 -12.82 6.29
CA SER A 122 -3.37 -12.91 7.73
C SER A 122 -4.67 -12.73 8.53
N ASP A 123 -4.71 -13.20 9.78
CA ASP A 123 -5.92 -13.07 10.62
C ASP A 123 -6.36 -11.62 10.81
N LEU A 124 -5.40 -10.70 11.02
CA LEU A 124 -5.73 -9.27 11.13
C LEU A 124 -6.39 -8.75 9.85
N ALA A 125 -5.89 -9.14 8.68
CA ALA A 125 -6.49 -8.73 7.41
C ALA A 125 -7.87 -9.35 7.20
N ARG A 126 -8.09 -10.60 7.63
CA ARG A 126 -9.42 -11.25 7.62
C ARG A 126 -10.41 -10.52 8.52
N CYS A 127 -9.98 -10.10 9.71
CA CYS A 127 -10.81 -9.31 10.63
C CYS A 127 -11.24 -7.98 9.99
N GLU A 128 -10.32 -7.23 9.41
CA GLU A 128 -10.65 -5.94 8.76
C GLU A 128 -11.57 -6.13 7.54
N LEU A 129 -11.38 -7.20 6.77
CA LEU A 129 -12.27 -7.57 5.68
C LEU A 129 -13.68 -7.90 6.17
N ALA A 130 -13.80 -8.69 7.24
CA ALA A 130 -15.08 -9.07 7.81
C ALA A 130 -15.85 -7.84 8.34
N LEU A 131 -15.16 -6.94 9.05
CA LEU A 131 -15.72 -5.67 9.54
C LEU A 131 -16.17 -4.78 8.38
N GLN A 132 -15.35 -4.66 7.32
CA GLN A 132 -15.73 -3.92 6.11
C GLN A 132 -17.03 -4.43 5.50
N LEU A 133 -17.14 -5.74 5.29
CA LEU A 133 -18.31 -6.33 4.66
C LEU A 133 -19.55 -6.29 5.55
N GLN A 134 -19.38 -6.34 6.88
CA GLN A 134 -20.45 -6.21 7.85
C GLN A 134 -20.99 -4.78 7.95
N GLU A 135 -20.10 -3.79 8.04
CA GLU A 135 -20.49 -2.39 8.23
C GLU A 135 -20.90 -1.69 6.93
N TYR A 136 -20.27 -2.10 5.82
CA TYR A 136 -20.48 -1.50 4.49
C TYR A 136 -20.76 -2.58 3.45
N PRO A 137 -21.96 -3.19 3.46
CA PRO A 137 -22.36 -4.18 2.47
C PRO A 137 -22.23 -3.61 1.06
N SER A 138 -21.62 -4.36 0.17
CA SER A 138 -21.31 -3.89 -1.18
C SER A 138 -22.37 -4.31 -2.20
N GLU A 139 -23.25 -3.40 -2.58
CA GLU A 139 -24.18 -3.58 -3.71
C GLU A 139 -23.44 -3.64 -5.06
N SER A 140 -22.32 -2.92 -5.19
CA SER A 140 -21.50 -2.86 -6.41
C SER A 140 -20.63 -4.11 -6.64
N GLY A 141 -20.55 -4.99 -5.65
CA GLY A 141 -19.65 -6.15 -5.63
C GLY A 141 -18.17 -5.83 -5.38
N TYR A 142 -17.80 -4.57 -5.17
CA TYR A 142 -16.45 -4.19 -4.73
C TYR A 142 -16.34 -4.32 -3.21
N VAL A 143 -15.20 -4.81 -2.70
CA VAL A 143 -14.95 -4.92 -1.26
C VAL A 143 -14.86 -3.53 -0.63
N PHE A 144 -14.16 -2.62 -1.28
CA PHE A 144 -13.98 -1.25 -0.84
C PHE A 144 -14.51 -0.30 -1.93
N PRO A 145 -15.70 0.27 -1.77
CA PRO A 145 -16.26 1.26 -2.70
C PRO A 145 -15.56 2.62 -2.51
N LEU A 146 -14.29 2.70 -2.93
CA LEU A 146 -13.45 3.87 -2.71
C LEU A 146 -13.81 5.02 -3.67
N PRO A 147 -13.74 6.28 -3.20
CA PRO A 147 -13.96 7.47 -4.02
C PRO A 147 -12.85 7.64 -5.07
N SER A 148 -12.80 8.76 -5.78
CA SER A 148 -11.69 9.04 -6.70
C SER A 148 -10.32 8.93 -6.00
N PRO A 149 -9.22 8.59 -6.70
CA PRO A 149 -7.90 8.49 -6.08
C PRO A 149 -7.46 9.74 -5.33
N THR A 150 -7.84 10.92 -5.85
CA THR A 150 -7.56 12.20 -5.19
C THR A 150 -8.34 12.32 -3.89
N ALA A 151 -9.65 12.07 -3.91
CA ALA A 151 -10.50 12.14 -2.71
C ALA A 151 -10.07 11.11 -1.65
N TYR A 152 -9.73 9.87 -2.06
CA TYR A 152 -9.21 8.85 -1.14
C TYR A 152 -7.90 9.28 -0.47
N ARG A 153 -6.99 9.89 -1.24
CA ARG A 153 -5.74 10.45 -0.70
C ARG A 153 -5.99 11.59 0.28
N GLU A 154 -6.90 12.50 -0.05
CA GLU A 154 -7.26 13.63 0.82
C GLU A 154 -7.91 13.16 2.12
N ARG A 155 -8.79 12.16 2.05
CA ARG A 155 -9.40 11.54 3.24
C ARG A 155 -8.34 10.90 4.13
N TRP A 156 -7.44 10.10 3.57
CA TRP A 156 -6.33 9.52 4.30
C TRP A 156 -5.45 10.58 4.97
N GLN A 157 -5.04 11.62 4.24
CA GLN A 157 -4.22 12.70 4.81
C GLN A 157 -4.94 13.44 5.95
N LYS A 158 -6.25 13.62 5.82
CA LYS A 158 -7.07 14.21 6.87
C LYS A 158 -7.17 13.31 8.10
N TYR A 159 -7.32 12.01 7.90
CA TYR A 159 -7.26 11.03 8.98
C TYR A 159 -5.92 11.10 9.72
N CYS A 160 -4.79 11.08 9.00
CA CYS A 160 -3.46 11.22 9.60
C CYS A 160 -3.34 12.52 10.42
N ALA A 161 -3.70 13.66 9.83
CA ALA A 161 -3.62 14.95 10.50
C ALA A 161 -4.50 15.04 11.76
N SER A 162 -5.71 14.44 11.70
CA SER A 162 -6.65 14.41 12.82
C SER A 162 -6.18 13.60 14.02
N ASN A 163 -5.26 12.66 13.78
CA ASN A 163 -4.79 11.70 14.77
C ASN A 163 -3.27 11.82 15.06
N GLY A 164 -2.65 12.93 14.64
CA GLY A 164 -1.23 13.21 14.91
C GLY A 164 -0.26 12.21 14.25
N MET A 165 -0.69 11.52 13.20
CA MET A 165 0.11 10.52 12.51
C MET A 165 1.05 11.15 11.47
N THR A 166 2.09 10.42 11.13
CA THR A 166 3.03 10.78 10.05
C THR A 166 2.26 10.99 8.74
N LYS A 167 2.48 12.14 8.10
CA LYS A 167 1.84 12.48 6.82
C LYS A 167 2.37 11.58 5.72
N THR A 168 1.51 10.70 5.23
CA THR A 168 1.78 9.75 4.15
C THR A 168 0.67 9.79 3.09
N THR A 169 0.85 9.02 2.03
CA THR A 169 -0.16 8.79 0.99
C THR A 169 -0.64 7.34 1.03
N PRO A 170 -1.79 6.98 0.44
CA PRO A 170 -2.22 5.59 0.37
C PRO A 170 -1.20 4.64 -0.29
N TYR A 171 -0.35 5.16 -1.19
CA TYR A 171 0.71 4.33 -1.78
C TYR A 171 1.81 3.98 -0.75
N GLU A 172 2.03 4.85 0.24
CA GLU A 172 3.02 4.65 1.30
C GLU A 172 2.55 3.65 2.38
N LEU A 173 1.26 3.33 2.45
CA LEU A 173 0.77 2.18 3.22
C LEU A 173 1.37 0.86 2.71
N ARG A 174 1.51 0.71 1.39
CA ARG A 174 2.22 -0.43 0.81
C ARG A 174 3.72 -0.41 1.13
N HIS A 175 4.36 0.76 1.13
CA HIS A 175 5.76 0.86 1.56
C HIS A 175 5.92 0.50 3.04
N THR A 176 4.95 0.85 3.87
CA THR A 176 4.89 0.43 5.28
C THR A 176 4.80 -1.09 5.39
N PHE A 177 3.88 -1.74 4.65
CA PHE A 177 3.79 -3.20 4.60
C PHE A 177 5.14 -3.83 4.26
N VAL A 178 5.76 -3.41 3.16
CA VAL A 178 7.08 -3.92 2.73
C VAL A 178 8.15 -3.72 3.81
N SER A 179 8.12 -2.59 4.52
CA SER A 179 9.04 -2.31 5.62
C SER A 179 8.82 -3.21 6.83
N VAL A 180 7.57 -3.57 7.14
CA VAL A 180 7.24 -4.50 8.23
C VAL A 180 7.72 -5.92 7.88
N VAL A 181 7.44 -6.39 6.66
CA VAL A 181 7.76 -7.77 6.26
C VAL A 181 9.18 -7.94 5.71
N LYS A 182 10.02 -6.91 5.74
CA LYS A 182 11.40 -6.95 5.19
C LYS A 182 12.32 -8.01 5.83
N THR A 183 11.97 -8.51 7.01
CA THR A 183 12.70 -9.56 7.71
C THR A 183 12.36 -10.97 7.22
N LEU A 184 11.27 -11.11 6.45
CA LEU A 184 10.91 -12.37 5.82
C LEU A 184 11.80 -12.62 4.58
N PRO A 185 11.98 -13.89 4.19
CA PRO A 185 12.69 -14.23 2.97
C PRO A 185 12.13 -13.50 1.75
N VAL A 186 13.01 -13.03 0.87
CA VAL A 186 12.61 -12.30 -0.33
C VAL A 186 11.66 -13.11 -1.23
N GLY A 187 11.85 -14.44 -1.28
CA GLY A 187 10.97 -15.37 -1.99
C GLY A 187 9.53 -15.36 -1.48
N GLU A 188 9.30 -15.17 -0.18
CA GLU A 188 7.97 -15.06 0.43
C GLU A 188 7.34 -13.69 0.17
N VAL A 189 8.13 -12.60 0.17
CA VAL A 189 7.63 -11.22 0.05
C VAL A 189 7.32 -10.82 -1.40
N LYS A 190 8.17 -11.21 -2.35
CA LYS A 190 8.02 -10.84 -3.77
C LYS A 190 6.66 -11.23 -4.37
N PRO A 191 6.14 -12.46 -4.20
CA PRO A 191 4.84 -12.84 -4.71
C PRO A 191 3.71 -11.99 -4.15
N LEU A 192 3.77 -11.65 -2.85
CA LEU A 192 2.75 -10.83 -2.17
C LEU A 192 2.61 -9.45 -2.79
N VAL A 193 3.74 -8.83 -3.13
CA VAL A 193 3.74 -7.45 -3.63
C VAL A 193 3.72 -7.34 -5.16
N GLY A 194 3.89 -8.43 -5.91
CA GLY A 194 3.86 -8.43 -7.38
C GLY A 194 4.93 -7.50 -7.97
N HIS A 195 6.17 -7.66 -7.52
CA HIS A 195 7.34 -7.03 -8.15
C HIS A 195 7.78 -7.86 -9.37
N SER A 196 8.23 -7.19 -10.44
CA SER A 196 8.70 -7.87 -11.64
C SER A 196 9.92 -8.75 -11.33
N GLN A 197 9.97 -9.93 -11.92
CA GLN A 197 11.04 -10.93 -11.76
C GLN A 197 12.36 -10.56 -12.46
N SER A 198 12.48 -9.37 -13.06
CA SER A 198 13.69 -8.98 -13.74
C SER A 198 14.85 -8.91 -12.75
N MET A 199 15.71 -9.91 -12.81
CA MET A 199 17.03 -10.06 -12.18
C MET A 199 17.17 -11.01 -10.98
N ASP A 200 16.34 -12.05 -10.84
CA ASP A 200 16.59 -13.05 -9.80
C ASP A 200 16.36 -14.47 -10.29
N THR A 201 17.43 -15.26 -10.23
CA THR A 201 17.43 -16.71 -10.56
C THR A 201 16.45 -17.49 -9.65
N PHE A 202 16.16 -17.01 -8.45
CA PHE A 202 15.21 -17.60 -7.51
C PHE A 202 13.75 -17.52 -8.00
N GLY A 203 13.38 -16.48 -8.72
CA GLY A 203 12.02 -16.32 -9.24
C GLY A 203 11.63 -17.28 -10.37
N ILE A 204 12.60 -17.97 -10.98
CA ILE A 204 12.39 -18.91 -12.09
C ILE A 204 12.19 -20.35 -11.56
N TYR A 205 12.71 -20.68 -10.38
CA TYR A 205 12.73 -22.06 -9.84
C TYR A 205 11.95 -22.23 -8.53
N GLY A 206 11.50 -21.15 -7.90
CA GLY A 206 10.74 -21.21 -6.64
C GLY A 206 9.27 -21.41 -6.88
N HIS A 207 8.77 -22.64 -6.90
CA HIS A 207 7.33 -22.94 -6.75
C HIS A 207 7.03 -23.01 -5.26
N ALA A 208 5.98 -22.30 -4.81
CA ALA A 208 5.52 -22.38 -3.43
C ALA A 208 5.10 -23.84 -3.11
N LEU A 209 5.55 -24.36 -1.98
CA LEU A 209 5.12 -25.67 -1.48
C LEU A 209 3.70 -25.55 -0.93
N GLN A 210 2.97 -26.66 -0.90
CA GLN A 210 1.63 -26.69 -0.34
C GLN A 210 1.66 -26.28 1.14
N GLY A 211 0.91 -25.23 1.51
CA GLY A 211 0.87 -24.67 2.87
C GLY A 211 1.85 -23.52 3.14
N GLU A 212 2.84 -23.26 2.29
CA GLU A 212 3.82 -22.17 2.45
C GLU A 212 3.14 -20.78 2.50
N ASP A 213 2.11 -20.55 1.70
CA ASP A 213 1.34 -19.31 1.72
C ASP A 213 0.62 -19.07 3.06
N THR A 214 0.15 -20.15 3.71
CA THR A 214 -0.50 -20.07 5.03
C THR A 214 0.54 -19.72 6.10
N GLU A 215 1.71 -20.37 6.08
CA GLU A 215 2.81 -20.08 7.00
C GLU A 215 3.29 -18.63 6.85
N THR A 216 3.40 -18.13 5.62
CA THR A 216 3.74 -16.73 5.33
C THR A 216 2.70 -15.78 5.90
N ALA A 217 1.40 -16.08 5.76
CA ALA A 217 0.32 -15.28 6.34
C ALA A 217 0.40 -15.22 7.88
N GLU A 218 0.75 -16.35 8.54
CA GLU A 218 0.96 -16.39 9.98
C GLU A 218 2.19 -15.57 10.42
N LYS A 219 3.29 -15.63 9.66
CA LYS A 219 4.49 -14.81 9.92
C LYS A 219 4.15 -13.33 9.84
N ILE A 220 3.41 -12.90 8.82
CA ILE A 220 2.93 -11.51 8.67
C ILE A 220 2.06 -11.13 9.86
N ASN A 221 1.12 -11.97 10.25
CA ASN A 221 0.24 -11.73 11.39
C ASN A 221 1.04 -11.52 12.67
N ARG A 222 2.06 -12.34 12.94
CA ARG A 222 2.95 -12.21 14.10
C ARG A 222 3.73 -10.90 14.09
N LEU A 223 4.26 -10.48 12.94
CA LEU A 223 5.00 -9.22 12.81
C LEU A 223 4.13 -8.01 13.14
N PHE A 224 2.92 -7.95 12.59
CA PHE A 224 2.00 -6.85 12.88
C PHE A 224 1.53 -6.88 14.35
N ARG A 225 1.15 -8.04 14.88
CA ARG A 225 0.76 -8.17 16.30
C ARG A 225 1.86 -7.68 17.24
N LYS A 226 3.11 -8.07 16.99
CA LYS A 226 4.25 -7.59 17.77
C LYS A 226 4.34 -6.07 17.76
N LEU A 227 4.27 -5.41 16.59
CA LEU A 227 4.29 -3.95 16.49
C LEU A 227 3.13 -3.26 17.22
N LEU A 228 1.96 -3.90 17.28
CA LEU A 228 0.77 -3.34 17.94
C LEU A 228 0.77 -3.57 19.46
N THR A 229 1.54 -4.53 19.98
CA THR A 229 1.59 -4.88 21.41
C THR A 229 2.81 -4.34 22.15
N ASP A 230 3.96 -4.17 21.47
CA ASP A 230 5.24 -3.81 22.08
C ASP A 230 5.40 -2.30 22.41
N GLN A 231 4.33 -1.52 22.41
CA GLN A 231 4.42 -0.12 22.79
C GLN A 231 4.51 0.05 24.32
N PRO A 232 5.48 0.84 24.83
CA PRO A 232 5.51 1.19 26.25
C PRO A 232 4.25 1.98 26.60
N LYS A 233 3.56 1.53 27.63
CA LYS A 233 2.32 2.11 28.18
C LYS A 233 2.51 3.49 28.84
N ASP A 234 3.46 4.32 28.43
CA ASP A 234 3.69 5.62 29.07
C ASP A 234 4.03 6.74 28.08
N LYS A 235 2.98 7.44 27.67
CA LYS A 235 3.06 8.86 27.31
C LYS A 235 1.87 9.65 27.88
N SER A 236 1.46 9.35 29.10
CA SER A 236 0.59 10.23 29.88
C SER A 236 1.41 10.94 30.94
N ALA A 237 2.21 11.96 30.62
CA ALA A 237 2.62 13.03 31.54
C ALA A 237 3.72 13.91 30.91
N GLN A 238 3.36 14.76 29.97
CA GLN A 238 4.07 16.04 29.79
C GLN A 238 3.10 17.05 29.18
N ALA A 239 2.20 17.56 30.02
CA ALA A 239 1.61 18.87 29.81
C ALA A 239 2.73 19.92 30.02
N PRO A 240 2.93 20.89 29.11
CA PRO A 240 3.82 21.98 29.39
C PRO A 240 3.17 22.86 30.48
N ASN A 241 3.81 22.91 31.65
CA ASN A 241 3.55 23.95 32.65
C ASN A 241 3.74 25.30 31.96
N LYS A 242 2.67 26.05 31.81
CA LYS A 242 2.73 27.51 31.61
C LYS A 242 3.08 28.08 33.00
N THR A 243 4.28 28.55 33.13
CA THR A 243 4.66 29.52 34.17
C THR A 243 4.71 30.90 33.50
N GLU A 244 3.94 31.77 34.09
CA GLU A 244 3.82 33.23 34.09
C GLU A 244 4.83 34.03 33.26
#